data_d0c1c1eee6ed1b4f23ba0646bf8a4ae7
#
_entry.id   d0c1c1eee6ed1b4f23ba0646bf8a4ae7
#
_cell.length_a   1.000
_cell.length_b   1.000
_cell.length_c   1.000
_cell.angle_alpha   90.00
_cell.angle_beta   90.00
_cell.angle_gamma   90.00
#
_symmetry.space_group_name_H-M   'P 1'
#
loop_
_entity.id
_entity.type
_entity.pdbx_description
1 polymer ?
#
loop_
_entity_poly.entity_id
_entity_poly.type
_entity_poly.pdbx_seq_one_letter_code
_entity_poly.pdbx_strand_id
1 'polypeptide(L)'
;MAGASSSCSAACCGFSIRAALLASSLVCAACLFGSVEASGAAHRVVDPEWHPATATWYGSAEGDGSDGGACGYGTLVDVVPMKARVGAVSPVLFKSGEGCGACYKVRCLDHGICSRRAVTVIVTDECPGGVCAGGRTHFDLSGAAFGRLAVAGAGGQLRNRGEINVVFRRTACRYGGKSIAFHVNEGSTSFWLSLLVEFEDGDGDIGSMQLKQANSAQWRDMQHVWGATWSLTPGPLVGPFSVRLTTLSGKQTLTAQDVIPKNWAPKATYTSRLNFA
;
A
#
# COMPACT_ATOMS: atom_id res chain seq x y z
N MET A 1 41.51 -2.43 -37.64
CA MET A 1 41.64 -3.88 -37.80
C MET A 1 40.27 -4.46 -37.58
N ALA A 2 39.63 -4.72 -38.65
CA ALA A 2 38.95 -5.92 -39.18
C ALA A 2 37.81 -6.39 -38.24
N GLY A 3 36.52 -6.28 -38.51
CA GLY A 3 35.77 -6.50 -39.76
C GLY A 3 35.35 -7.96 -39.86
N ALA A 4 34.04 -8.25 -39.59
CA ALA A 4 33.39 -9.40 -40.18
C ALA A 4 31.89 -9.23 -40.19
N SER A 5 31.36 -8.76 -41.29
CA SER A 5 30.00 -8.95 -41.77
C SER A 5 29.83 -10.39 -42.21
N SER A 6 28.72 -11.02 -41.89
CA SER A 6 28.32 -12.28 -42.50
C SER A 6 26.96 -12.12 -43.17
N SER A 7 26.99 -11.96 -44.46
CA SER A 7 25.86 -12.00 -45.41
C SER A 7 25.50 -13.44 -45.70
N CYS A 8 24.26 -13.84 -45.57
CA CYS A 8 23.73 -15.08 -46.14
C CYS A 8 23.07 -14.80 -47.47
N SER A 9 23.67 -15.37 -48.50
CA SER A 9 23.20 -15.40 -49.89
C SER A 9 22.04 -16.37 -50.09
N ALA A 10 21.07 -15.91 -50.84
CA ALA A 10 20.00 -16.74 -51.39
C ALA A 10 20.54 -17.62 -52.54
N ALA A 11 20.27 -18.90 -52.50
CA ALA A 11 20.38 -19.77 -53.65
C ALA A 11 19.00 -20.29 -54.06
N CYS A 12 18.58 -19.87 -55.24
CA CYS A 12 17.45 -20.44 -55.95
C CYS A 12 17.78 -21.85 -56.42
N CYS A 13 16.87 -22.80 -56.20
CA CYS A 13 16.77 -23.98 -57.03
C CYS A 13 15.30 -24.30 -57.27
N GLY A 14 14.87 -24.18 -58.52
CA GLY A 14 13.54 -24.52 -58.94
C GLY A 14 13.33 -26.05 -58.98
N PHE A 15 12.15 -26.45 -58.54
CA PHE A 15 11.59 -27.75 -58.86
C PHE A 15 10.06 -27.67 -59.00
N SER A 16 9.62 -28.30 -60.08
CA SER A 16 8.29 -28.54 -60.65
C SER A 16 7.04 -28.30 -59.79
N ILE A 17 6.15 -27.51 -60.37
CA ILE A 17 4.74 -27.36 -60.07
C ILE A 17 3.99 -28.65 -60.39
N ARG A 18 3.58 -29.46 -59.40
CA ARG A 18 2.42 -30.39 -59.47
C ARG A 18 2.14 -31.22 -58.21
N ALA A 19 2.65 -30.88 -57.03
CA ALA A 19 2.30 -31.63 -55.81
C ALA A 19 2.14 -30.74 -54.54
N ALA A 20 1.63 -29.53 -54.68
CA ALA A 20 1.64 -28.55 -53.57
C ALA A 20 0.23 -28.03 -53.15
N LEU A 21 -0.85 -28.80 -53.36
CA LEU A 21 -2.20 -28.36 -53.01
C LEU A 21 -2.85 -29.09 -51.84
N LEU A 22 -2.15 -29.99 -51.15
CA LEU A 22 -2.70 -30.68 -49.95
C LEU A 22 -1.89 -30.50 -48.65
N ALA A 23 -0.82 -29.71 -48.67
CA ALA A 23 0.00 -29.46 -47.46
C ALA A 23 -0.19 -28.06 -46.85
N SER A 24 -0.99 -27.17 -47.47
CA SER A 24 -1.15 -25.80 -46.99
C SER A 24 -2.24 -25.58 -45.92
N SER A 25 -3.05 -26.59 -45.61
CA SER A 25 -4.15 -26.46 -44.66
C SER A 25 -3.84 -26.95 -43.24
N LEU A 26 -2.66 -27.52 -43.01
CA LEU A 26 -2.32 -28.01 -41.66
C LEU A 26 -1.27 -27.15 -40.92
N VAL A 27 -0.66 -26.15 -41.56
CA VAL A 27 0.33 -25.28 -40.91
C VAL A 27 -0.31 -23.98 -40.33
N CYS A 28 -1.50 -23.59 -40.79
CA CYS A 28 -2.20 -22.40 -40.27
C CYS A 28 -3.00 -22.63 -38.97
N ALA A 29 -3.19 -23.89 -38.57
CA ALA A 29 -3.95 -24.17 -37.33
C ALA A 29 -3.08 -24.21 -36.07
N ALA A 30 -1.76 -24.20 -36.18
CA ALA A 30 -0.84 -24.27 -35.03
C ALA A 30 -0.36 -22.90 -34.51
N CYS A 31 -0.72 -21.79 -35.17
CA CYS A 31 -0.33 -20.43 -34.70
C CYS A 31 -1.42 -19.69 -33.92
N LEU A 32 -2.54 -20.32 -33.63
CA LEU A 32 -3.66 -19.66 -32.92
C LEU A 32 -3.83 -20.04 -31.45
N PHE A 33 -2.94 -20.85 -30.88
CA PHE A 33 -2.97 -21.20 -29.45
C PHE A 33 -1.65 -20.90 -28.75
N GLY A 34 -1.22 -19.66 -28.83
CA GLY A 34 -0.03 -19.18 -28.15
C GLY A 34 -0.23 -17.80 -27.51
N SER A 35 -1.43 -17.46 -27.05
CA SER A 35 -1.55 -16.44 -26.02
C SER A 35 -1.14 -17.09 -24.71
N VAL A 36 0.15 -17.10 -24.42
CA VAL A 36 0.64 -17.21 -23.05
C VAL A 36 0.11 -15.97 -22.34
N GLU A 37 -1.05 -16.10 -21.71
CA GLU A 37 -1.40 -15.19 -20.62
C GLU A 37 -0.24 -15.30 -19.64
N ALA A 38 0.60 -14.27 -19.63
CA ALA A 38 1.48 -14.03 -18.51
C ALA A 38 0.55 -13.83 -17.31
N SER A 39 0.26 -14.93 -16.61
CA SER A 39 -0.31 -14.90 -15.28
C SER A 39 0.64 -14.02 -14.46
N GLY A 40 0.31 -12.72 -14.35
CA GLY A 40 0.98 -11.80 -13.48
C GLY A 40 0.90 -12.42 -12.10
N ALA A 41 2.00 -12.98 -11.61
CA ALA A 41 2.09 -13.44 -10.24
C ALA A 41 1.69 -12.25 -9.38
N ALA A 42 0.52 -12.34 -8.74
CA ALA A 42 0.03 -11.30 -7.85
C ALA A 42 1.16 -10.95 -6.88
N HIS A 43 1.61 -9.70 -6.93
CA HIS A 43 2.68 -9.25 -6.05
C HIS A 43 2.22 -9.41 -4.61
N ARG A 44 2.79 -10.38 -3.90
CA ARG A 44 2.50 -10.55 -2.48
C ARG A 44 3.45 -9.68 -1.68
N VAL A 45 2.91 -8.63 -1.07
CA VAL A 45 3.56 -7.88 0.00
C VAL A 45 3.50 -8.73 1.27
N VAL A 46 4.19 -9.83 1.27
CA VAL A 46 4.31 -10.69 2.43
C VAL A 46 5.79 -11.01 2.58
N ASP A 47 6.39 -10.43 3.62
CA ASP A 47 7.69 -10.89 4.07
C ASP A 47 7.52 -12.31 4.62
N PRO A 48 8.19 -13.31 4.06
CA PRO A 48 8.12 -14.67 4.57
C PRO A 48 8.80 -14.81 5.94
N GLU A 49 9.73 -13.92 6.26
CA GLU A 49 10.56 -13.99 7.45
C GLU A 49 9.99 -13.19 8.62
N TRP A 50 10.29 -13.63 9.82
CA TRP A 50 9.98 -12.92 11.05
C TRP A 50 11.22 -12.22 11.56
N HIS A 51 11.12 -10.92 11.80
CA HIS A 51 12.18 -10.06 12.31
C HIS A 51 11.95 -9.73 13.77
N PRO A 52 13.02 -9.61 14.58
CA PRO A 52 12.89 -9.22 15.98
C PRO A 52 12.55 -7.74 16.11
N ALA A 53 11.74 -7.43 17.12
CA ALA A 53 11.40 -6.07 17.53
C ALA A 53 10.98 -6.05 18.99
N THR A 54 10.68 -4.86 19.51
CA THR A 54 10.01 -4.70 20.80
C THR A 54 8.66 -4.00 20.60
N ALA A 55 7.77 -4.10 21.59
CA ALA A 55 6.49 -3.42 21.57
C ALA A 55 6.12 -2.88 22.96
N THR A 56 5.53 -1.68 22.95
CA THR A 56 4.81 -1.06 24.06
C THR A 56 3.36 -0.82 23.65
N TRP A 57 2.61 -0.13 24.49
CA TRP A 57 1.24 0.22 24.16
C TRP A 57 0.86 1.61 24.70
N TYR A 58 -0.12 2.24 24.08
CA TYR A 58 -0.65 3.55 24.42
C TYR A 58 -2.19 3.59 24.34
N GLY A 59 -2.79 4.67 24.84
CA GLY A 59 -4.24 4.86 24.89
C GLY A 59 -4.92 3.97 25.93
N SER A 60 -6.20 3.68 25.75
CA SER A 60 -6.95 2.77 26.58
C SER A 60 -6.80 1.30 26.17
N ALA A 61 -7.28 0.40 27.02
CA ALA A 61 -7.32 -1.05 26.72
C ALA A 61 -8.21 -1.38 25.52
N GLU A 62 -9.20 -0.56 25.22
CA GLU A 62 -10.15 -0.67 24.12
C GLU A 62 -9.64 0.02 22.85
N GLY A 63 -8.66 0.91 22.98
CA GLY A 63 -8.02 1.62 21.90
C GLY A 63 -8.32 3.11 21.81
N ASP A 64 -9.18 3.65 22.70
CA ASP A 64 -9.43 5.09 22.77
C ASP A 64 -8.13 5.83 23.07
N GLY A 65 -7.94 7.00 22.45
CA GLY A 65 -6.68 7.74 22.51
C GLY A 65 -5.59 7.20 21.60
N SER A 66 -5.91 6.29 20.68
CA SER A 66 -5.00 5.82 19.62
C SER A 66 -5.35 6.41 18.23
N ASP A 67 -6.15 7.45 18.22
CA ASP A 67 -6.55 8.25 17.06
C ASP A 67 -5.67 9.50 16.89
N GLY A 68 -5.75 10.14 15.73
CA GLY A 68 -5.09 11.43 15.46
C GLY A 68 -3.58 11.35 15.25
N GLY A 69 -3.03 10.17 14.95
CA GLY A 69 -1.59 9.98 14.73
C GLY A 69 -1.00 10.71 13.52
N ALA A 70 0.33 10.71 13.40
CA ALA A 70 1.12 11.44 12.41
C ALA A 70 0.80 11.07 10.96
N CYS A 71 0.10 9.95 10.69
CA CYS A 71 -0.38 9.63 9.35
C CYS A 71 -1.61 10.45 8.91
N GLY A 72 -2.36 11.02 9.86
CA GLY A 72 -3.50 11.90 9.58
C GLY A 72 -4.83 11.18 9.36
N TYR A 73 -4.93 9.88 9.64
CA TYR A 73 -6.15 9.09 9.39
C TYR A 73 -7.32 9.39 10.36
N GLY A 74 -7.12 10.26 11.36
CA GLY A 74 -8.13 10.49 12.39
C GLY A 74 -8.35 9.25 13.25
N THR A 75 -9.60 9.01 13.65
CA THR A 75 -9.94 7.85 14.48
C THR A 75 -10.22 6.60 13.66
N LEU A 76 -9.55 5.51 13.99
CA LEU A 76 -9.77 4.18 13.42
C LEU A 76 -10.27 3.16 14.47
N VAL A 77 -10.65 3.63 15.66
CA VAL A 77 -11.11 2.78 16.79
C VAL A 77 -12.30 1.93 16.37
N ASP A 78 -13.33 2.54 15.79
CA ASP A 78 -14.55 1.88 15.36
C ASP A 78 -14.58 1.53 13.88
N VAL A 79 -13.53 1.89 13.12
CA VAL A 79 -13.48 1.64 11.67
C VAL A 79 -13.18 0.17 11.37
N VAL A 80 -14.16 -0.53 10.78
CA VAL A 80 -13.95 -1.91 10.31
C VAL A 80 -13.06 -1.92 9.06
N PRO A 81 -12.23 -2.95 8.90
CA PRO A 81 -12.05 -4.12 9.77
C PRO A 81 -11.02 -3.90 10.86
N MET A 82 -10.39 -2.74 10.94
CA MET A 82 -9.24 -2.51 11.83
C MET A 82 -9.65 -2.50 13.30
N LYS A 83 -10.70 -1.76 13.68
CA LYS A 83 -11.20 -1.68 15.06
C LYS A 83 -10.07 -1.51 16.07
N ALA A 84 -9.44 -0.36 16.05
CA ALA A 84 -8.30 -0.01 16.91
C ALA A 84 -7.05 -0.91 16.78
N ARG A 85 -6.91 -1.73 15.75
CA ARG A 85 -5.66 -2.46 15.48
C ARG A 85 -4.66 -1.56 14.75
N VAL A 86 -4.22 -0.54 15.43
CA VAL A 86 -3.35 0.51 14.94
C VAL A 86 -2.13 0.63 15.84
N GLY A 87 -1.11 1.29 15.38
CA GLY A 87 0.08 1.58 16.18
C GLY A 87 0.97 2.63 15.56
N ALA A 88 1.67 3.32 16.46
CA ALA A 88 2.84 4.10 16.15
C ALA A 88 4.04 3.17 15.95
N VAL A 89 4.96 3.57 15.10
CA VAL A 89 6.18 2.80 14.86
C VAL A 89 7.41 3.70 14.97
N SER A 90 8.54 3.08 15.31
CA SER A 90 9.83 3.80 15.34
C SER A 90 10.18 4.38 13.96
N PRO A 91 11.05 5.42 13.89
CA PRO A 91 11.41 6.11 12.66
C PRO A 91 11.90 5.19 11.54
N VAL A 92 12.52 4.05 11.88
CA VAL A 92 13.00 3.06 10.89
C VAL A 92 11.87 2.41 10.09
N LEU A 93 10.66 2.33 10.65
CA LEU A 93 9.47 1.82 9.98
C LEU A 93 8.55 2.96 9.50
N PHE A 94 8.55 4.10 10.19
CA PHE A 94 7.75 5.26 9.83
C PHE A 94 8.27 5.96 8.56
N LYS A 95 9.60 6.04 8.40
CA LYS A 95 10.28 6.57 7.20
C LYS A 95 9.81 7.97 6.82
N SER A 96 9.70 8.88 7.79
CA SER A 96 9.22 10.25 7.58
C SER A 96 7.81 10.33 6.96
N GLY A 97 6.94 9.36 7.27
CA GLY A 97 5.57 9.29 6.77
C GLY A 97 5.35 8.31 5.62
N GLU A 98 6.41 7.89 4.90
CA GLU A 98 6.27 6.90 3.81
C GLU A 98 5.75 5.54 4.30
N GLY A 99 5.91 5.23 5.60
CA GLY A 99 5.41 4.00 6.22
C GLY A 99 3.94 4.05 6.59
N CYS A 100 3.26 5.18 6.46
CA CYS A 100 1.84 5.33 6.77
C CYS A 100 0.99 4.38 5.93
N GLY A 101 -0.01 3.75 6.58
CA GLY A 101 -0.89 2.78 5.94
C GLY A 101 -0.31 1.37 5.83
N ALA A 102 0.99 1.20 6.05
CA ALA A 102 1.64 -0.11 6.03
C ALA A 102 1.05 -1.09 7.04
N CYS A 103 0.88 -2.35 6.67
CA CYS A 103 0.37 -3.38 7.56
C CYS A 103 1.46 -4.38 7.97
N TYR A 104 1.46 -4.69 9.27
CA TYR A 104 2.39 -5.66 9.85
C TYR A 104 1.65 -6.72 10.66
N LYS A 105 2.10 -7.97 10.58
CA LYS A 105 1.78 -8.99 11.57
C LYS A 105 2.78 -8.92 12.71
N VAL A 106 2.29 -8.76 13.93
CA VAL A 106 3.09 -8.73 15.15
C VAL A 106 2.72 -9.90 16.01
N ARG A 107 3.69 -10.58 16.59
CA ARG A 107 3.52 -11.74 17.48
C ARG A 107 4.44 -11.61 18.69
N CYS A 108 3.86 -11.77 19.85
CA CYS A 108 4.54 -11.72 21.15
C CYS A 108 5.30 -13.04 21.43
N LEU A 109 6.42 -12.94 22.15
CA LEU A 109 7.33 -14.06 22.41
C LEU A 109 7.32 -14.57 23.86
N ASP A 110 6.71 -13.84 24.80
CA ASP A 110 6.71 -14.20 26.21
C ASP A 110 5.89 -15.47 26.46
N HIS A 111 6.56 -16.54 26.92
CA HIS A 111 5.91 -17.82 27.17
C HIS A 111 4.90 -17.73 28.31
N GLY A 112 3.76 -18.39 28.13
CA GLY A 112 2.69 -18.49 29.13
C GLY A 112 1.66 -17.37 29.09
N ILE A 113 2.00 -16.18 28.57
CA ILE A 113 1.07 -15.06 28.47
C ILE A 113 0.74 -14.69 27.02
N CYS A 114 1.69 -14.86 26.09
CA CYS A 114 1.50 -14.58 24.68
C CYS A 114 0.68 -15.64 23.96
N SER A 115 -0.25 -15.20 23.14
CA SER A 115 -0.92 -16.10 22.20
C SER A 115 0.05 -16.48 21.07
N ARG A 116 -0.14 -17.66 20.48
CA ARG A 116 0.64 -18.05 19.29
C ARG A 116 0.17 -17.36 18.02
N ARG A 117 -0.88 -16.55 18.11
CA ARG A 117 -1.49 -15.84 16.97
C ARG A 117 -0.84 -14.49 16.79
N ALA A 118 -0.60 -14.12 15.54
CA ALA A 118 -0.18 -12.77 15.20
C ALA A 118 -1.39 -11.84 15.08
N VAL A 119 -1.20 -10.59 15.50
CA VAL A 119 -2.16 -9.49 15.28
C VAL A 119 -1.69 -8.69 14.07
N THR A 120 -2.60 -8.41 13.15
CA THR A 120 -2.33 -7.47 12.05
C THR A 120 -2.63 -6.06 12.54
N VAL A 121 -1.67 -5.17 12.37
CA VAL A 121 -1.77 -3.75 12.75
C VAL A 121 -1.45 -2.88 11.54
N ILE A 122 -2.11 -1.72 11.45
CA ILE A 122 -1.82 -0.68 10.48
C ILE A 122 -0.96 0.40 11.16
N VAL A 123 0.01 0.93 10.43
CA VAL A 123 0.80 2.08 10.86
C VAL A 123 -0.03 3.35 10.69
N THR A 124 -0.29 4.04 11.78
CA THR A 124 -1.09 5.28 11.82
C THR A 124 -0.33 6.44 12.44
N ASP A 125 0.82 6.16 13.08
CA ASP A 125 1.53 7.17 13.86
C ASP A 125 3.04 6.90 13.92
N GLU A 126 3.79 7.89 14.35
CA GLU A 126 5.20 7.80 14.66
C GLU A 126 5.44 7.78 16.17
N CYS A 127 6.32 6.89 16.61
CA CYS A 127 6.92 6.94 17.93
C CYS A 127 8.37 7.45 17.79
N PRO A 128 8.61 8.79 17.91
CA PRO A 128 9.89 9.38 17.48
C PRO A 128 11.00 9.30 18.52
N GLY A 129 10.68 9.01 19.78
CA GLY A 129 11.60 9.13 20.92
C GLY A 129 11.58 7.99 21.91
N GLY A 130 12.28 8.16 23.04
CA GLY A 130 12.30 7.17 24.11
C GLY A 130 12.73 5.79 23.64
N VAL A 131 11.90 4.78 23.91
CA VAL A 131 12.16 3.38 23.51
C VAL A 131 12.17 3.16 22.01
N CYS A 132 11.63 4.10 21.22
CA CYS A 132 11.58 4.05 19.77
C CYS A 132 12.81 4.64 19.09
N ALA A 133 13.65 5.36 19.83
CA ALA A 133 14.83 6.04 19.29
C ALA A 133 16.01 5.10 19.01
N GLY A 134 17.09 5.66 18.44
CA GLY A 134 18.38 4.96 18.31
C GLY A 134 18.41 3.86 17.25
N GLY A 135 17.53 3.92 16.23
CA GLY A 135 17.52 2.94 15.13
C GLY A 135 16.89 1.59 15.51
N ARG A 136 16.24 1.49 16.66
CA ARG A 136 15.53 0.28 17.08
C ARG A 136 14.26 0.09 16.26
N THR A 137 13.93 -1.15 15.95
CA THR A 137 12.60 -1.50 15.42
C THR A 137 11.66 -1.69 16.60
N HIS A 138 10.68 -0.80 16.71
CA HIS A 138 9.74 -0.78 17.82
C HIS A 138 8.32 -0.50 17.32
N PHE A 139 7.34 -1.10 17.98
CA PHE A 139 5.90 -0.86 17.78
C PHE A 139 5.30 -0.35 19.08
N ASP A 140 4.76 0.86 19.07
CA ASP A 140 3.92 1.34 20.17
C ASP A 140 2.46 1.14 19.73
N LEU A 141 1.83 0.08 20.23
CA LEU A 141 0.54 -0.40 19.77
C LEU A 141 -0.60 0.23 20.55
N SER A 142 -1.78 0.40 19.94
CA SER A 142 -2.98 0.68 20.73
C SER A 142 -3.18 -0.40 21.78
N GLY A 143 -3.73 -0.03 22.94
CA GLY A 143 -4.00 -1.01 24.01
C GLY A 143 -4.88 -2.18 23.55
N ALA A 144 -5.77 -1.93 22.57
CA ALA A 144 -6.60 -2.96 21.95
C ALA A 144 -5.75 -3.94 21.10
N ALA A 145 -4.83 -3.44 20.29
CA ALA A 145 -3.94 -4.28 19.47
C ALA A 145 -2.98 -5.08 20.37
N PHE A 146 -2.37 -4.40 21.35
CA PHE A 146 -1.42 -5.02 22.28
C PHE A 146 -2.06 -6.13 23.11
N GLY A 147 -3.25 -5.88 23.67
CA GLY A 147 -3.98 -6.88 24.45
C GLY A 147 -4.32 -8.15 23.67
N ARG A 148 -4.51 -8.06 22.36
CA ARG A 148 -4.76 -9.21 21.46
C ARG A 148 -3.54 -10.10 21.24
N LEU A 149 -2.35 -9.65 21.60
CA LEU A 149 -1.14 -10.48 21.58
C LEU A 149 -1.16 -11.55 22.67
N ALA A 150 -1.94 -11.35 23.74
CA ALA A 150 -2.06 -12.28 24.86
C ALA A 150 -2.99 -13.46 24.56
N VAL A 151 -2.86 -14.51 25.36
CA VAL A 151 -3.88 -15.55 25.46
C VAL A 151 -5.19 -14.96 25.97
N ALA A 152 -6.33 -15.62 25.70
CA ALA A 152 -7.64 -15.12 26.09
C ALA A 152 -7.69 -14.79 27.61
N GLY A 153 -8.19 -13.59 27.93
CA GLY A 153 -8.30 -13.09 29.30
C GLY A 153 -7.02 -12.50 29.92
N ALA A 154 -5.85 -12.68 29.28
CA ALA A 154 -4.58 -12.20 29.84
C ALA A 154 -4.12 -10.83 29.28
N GLY A 155 -4.97 -10.13 28.49
CA GLY A 155 -4.61 -8.85 27.86
C GLY A 155 -4.18 -7.78 28.88
N GLY A 156 -4.86 -7.67 30.02
CA GLY A 156 -4.49 -6.76 31.11
C GLY A 156 -3.12 -7.11 31.73
N GLN A 157 -2.89 -8.40 31.96
CA GLN A 157 -1.61 -8.86 32.49
C GLN A 157 -0.46 -8.58 31.51
N LEU A 158 -0.70 -8.75 30.19
CA LEU A 158 0.30 -8.44 29.19
C LEU A 158 0.61 -6.93 29.16
N ARG A 159 -0.43 -6.07 29.21
CA ARG A 159 -0.24 -4.61 29.28
C ARG A 159 0.60 -4.19 30.50
N ASN A 160 0.47 -4.86 31.63
CA ASN A 160 1.26 -4.59 32.84
C ASN A 160 2.74 -4.95 32.70
N ARG A 161 3.14 -5.67 31.65
CA ARG A 161 4.56 -5.94 31.34
C ARG A 161 5.29 -4.70 30.82
N GLY A 162 4.54 -3.72 30.29
CA GLY A 162 5.11 -2.55 29.62
C GLY A 162 5.75 -2.91 28.28
N GLU A 163 7.09 -2.89 28.20
CA GLU A 163 7.81 -3.30 26.98
C GLU A 163 7.95 -4.83 26.91
N ILE A 164 7.68 -5.40 25.76
CA ILE A 164 7.78 -6.83 25.48
C ILE A 164 8.57 -7.10 24.20
N ASN A 165 9.20 -8.28 24.13
CA ASN A 165 9.81 -8.76 22.90
C ASN A 165 8.77 -9.34 21.97
N VAL A 166 8.84 -8.93 20.70
CA VAL A 166 7.96 -9.39 19.64
C VAL A 166 8.76 -9.79 18.41
N VAL A 167 8.10 -10.53 17.52
CA VAL A 167 8.55 -10.66 16.13
C VAL A 167 7.48 -10.09 15.22
N PHE A 168 7.92 -9.49 14.13
CA PHE A 168 7.03 -8.89 13.13
C PHE A 168 7.41 -9.29 11.72
N ARG A 169 6.49 -9.11 10.81
CA ARG A 169 6.73 -9.18 9.36
C ARG A 169 5.75 -8.31 8.60
N ARG A 170 6.18 -7.80 7.45
CA ARG A 170 5.29 -7.09 6.53
C ARG A 170 4.18 -8.02 6.05
N THR A 171 2.96 -7.49 5.90
CA THR A 171 1.82 -8.25 5.38
C THR A 171 0.94 -7.34 4.54
N ALA A 172 0.19 -7.93 3.61
CA ALA A 172 -0.79 -7.16 2.86
C ALA A 172 -1.88 -6.61 3.78
N CYS A 173 -2.24 -5.35 3.57
CA CYS A 173 -3.41 -4.73 4.14
C CYS A 173 -4.68 -5.32 3.52
N ARG A 174 -5.76 -5.40 4.31
CA ARG A 174 -7.06 -5.88 3.84
C ARG A 174 -8.17 -5.11 4.55
N TYR A 175 -8.87 -4.30 3.79
CA TYR A 175 -9.93 -3.42 4.31
C TYR A 175 -11.34 -3.97 4.07
N GLY A 176 -11.47 -5.27 3.72
CA GLY A 176 -12.75 -5.97 3.69
C GLY A 176 -13.73 -5.44 2.64
N GLY A 177 -13.24 -5.07 1.47
CA GLY A 177 -14.06 -4.55 0.37
C GLY A 177 -14.32 -3.03 0.43
N LYS A 178 -13.66 -2.30 1.34
CA LYS A 178 -13.61 -0.84 1.24
C LYS A 178 -12.86 -0.42 -0.02
N SER A 179 -13.32 0.65 -0.64
CA SER A 179 -12.62 1.30 -1.74
C SER A 179 -11.66 2.35 -1.20
N ILE A 180 -10.60 2.66 -1.94
CA ILE A 180 -9.67 3.75 -1.60
C ILE A 180 -10.46 5.05 -1.50
N ALA A 181 -10.22 5.80 -0.42
CA ALA A 181 -10.83 7.08 -0.14
C ALA A 181 -9.80 8.22 -0.24
N PHE A 182 -10.26 9.37 -0.73
CA PHE A 182 -9.48 10.60 -0.86
C PHE A 182 -10.19 11.68 -0.05
N HIS A 183 -9.60 12.07 1.07
CA HIS A 183 -10.11 13.17 1.88
C HIS A 183 -9.44 14.47 1.44
N VAL A 184 -10.25 15.48 1.09
CA VAL A 184 -9.76 16.81 0.72
C VAL A 184 -9.52 17.61 2.00
N ASN A 185 -8.27 17.96 2.26
CA ASN A 185 -7.90 18.68 3.47
C ASN A 185 -8.56 20.06 3.54
N GLU A 186 -8.82 20.53 4.76
CA GLU A 186 -9.57 21.75 5.06
C GLU A 186 -9.03 23.01 4.39
N GLY A 187 -7.69 23.14 4.27
CA GLY A 187 -7.03 24.28 3.64
C GLY A 187 -7.01 24.27 2.12
N SER A 188 -7.61 23.25 1.46
CA SER A 188 -7.56 23.12 0.02
C SER A 188 -8.33 24.22 -0.71
N THR A 189 -7.74 24.72 -1.79
CA THR A 189 -8.31 25.71 -2.71
C THR A 189 -8.04 25.31 -4.15
N SER A 190 -8.55 26.08 -5.11
CA SER A 190 -8.22 25.87 -6.53
C SER A 190 -6.74 26.16 -6.86
N PHE A 191 -5.93 26.71 -5.94
CA PHE A 191 -4.52 26.97 -6.15
C PHE A 191 -3.61 26.04 -5.37
N TRP A 192 -4.13 25.37 -4.37
CA TRP A 192 -3.43 24.38 -3.55
C TRP A 192 -4.41 23.28 -3.13
N LEU A 193 -4.27 22.11 -3.71
CA LEU A 193 -5.09 20.95 -3.39
C LEU A 193 -4.27 19.97 -2.57
N SER A 194 -4.81 19.58 -1.43
CA SER A 194 -4.19 18.59 -0.55
C SER A 194 -5.16 17.43 -0.28
N LEU A 195 -4.66 16.21 -0.45
CA LEU A 195 -5.42 14.97 -0.35
C LEU A 195 -4.76 14.03 0.65
N LEU A 196 -5.54 13.52 1.59
CA LEU A 196 -5.20 12.36 2.38
C LEU A 196 -5.76 11.11 1.68
N VAL A 197 -4.98 10.05 1.56
CA VAL A 197 -5.42 8.78 0.96
C VAL A 197 -5.54 7.70 2.04
N GLU A 198 -6.60 6.87 1.97
CA GLU A 198 -6.95 5.88 2.99
C GLU A 198 -7.49 4.59 2.37
N PHE A 199 -7.31 3.48 3.10
CA PHE A 199 -7.89 2.16 2.82
C PHE A 199 -7.29 1.45 1.61
N GLU A 200 -6.00 1.61 1.37
CA GLU A 200 -5.26 0.92 0.33
C GLU A 200 -5.02 -0.54 0.71
N ASP A 201 -5.66 -1.49 0.02
CA ASP A 201 -5.35 -2.91 0.13
C ASP A 201 -3.94 -3.22 -0.43
N GLY A 202 -3.42 -4.39 -0.17
CA GLY A 202 -2.10 -4.79 -0.65
C GLY A 202 -0.97 -4.14 0.15
N ASP A 203 -0.14 -3.33 -0.48
CA ASP A 203 1.01 -2.68 0.16
C ASP A 203 0.56 -1.75 1.29
N GLY A 204 -0.55 -1.04 1.14
CA GLY A 204 -1.09 -0.11 2.14
C GLY A 204 -0.35 1.22 2.20
N ASP A 205 0.92 1.29 1.83
CA ASP A 205 1.74 2.49 1.77
C ASP A 205 1.91 2.98 0.33
N ILE A 206 1.84 4.29 0.14
CA ILE A 206 1.90 4.96 -1.17
C ILE A 206 3.24 5.67 -1.32
N GLY A 207 3.97 5.35 -2.40
CA GLY A 207 5.25 5.97 -2.71
C GLY A 207 5.14 7.16 -3.66
N SER A 208 4.08 7.26 -4.46
CA SER A 208 3.82 8.43 -5.29
C SER A 208 2.34 8.60 -5.62
N MET A 209 1.94 9.86 -5.75
CA MET A 209 0.59 10.25 -6.15
C MET A 209 0.67 11.25 -7.30
N GLN A 210 -0.15 11.06 -8.31
CA GLN A 210 -0.29 11.98 -9.45
C GLN A 210 -1.74 12.39 -9.62
N LEU A 211 -1.95 13.63 -10.07
CA LEU A 211 -3.26 14.20 -10.37
C LEU A 211 -3.34 14.57 -11.84
N LYS A 212 -4.49 14.29 -12.46
CA LYS A 212 -4.80 14.73 -13.81
C LYS A 212 -6.15 15.46 -13.81
N GLN A 213 -6.20 16.64 -14.42
CA GLN A 213 -7.43 17.41 -14.65
C GLN A 213 -8.17 16.88 -15.89
N ALA A 214 -9.48 16.96 -15.91
CA ALA A 214 -10.27 16.45 -17.04
C ALA A 214 -9.98 17.15 -18.37
N ASN A 215 -9.59 18.43 -18.32
CA ASN A 215 -9.26 19.24 -19.51
C ASN A 215 -7.78 19.10 -19.92
N SER A 216 -7.03 18.16 -19.36
CA SER A 216 -5.60 17.95 -19.62
C SER A 216 -5.28 16.48 -19.80
N ALA A 217 -4.40 16.16 -20.74
CA ALA A 217 -3.82 14.84 -20.86
C ALA A 217 -2.63 14.61 -19.90
N GLN A 218 -2.12 15.67 -19.28
CA GLN A 218 -0.92 15.66 -18.47
C GLN A 218 -1.21 15.20 -17.04
N TRP A 219 -0.46 14.22 -16.56
CA TRP A 219 -0.34 13.86 -15.16
C TRP A 219 0.67 14.78 -14.49
N ARG A 220 0.33 15.28 -13.30
CA ARG A 220 1.19 16.13 -12.49
C ARG A 220 1.51 15.40 -11.19
N ASP A 221 2.78 15.35 -10.83
CA ASP A 221 3.22 14.75 -9.57
C ASP A 221 2.75 15.61 -8.40
N MET A 222 2.17 14.96 -7.39
CA MET A 222 1.87 15.57 -6.11
C MET A 222 3.08 15.43 -5.18
N GLN A 223 3.28 16.41 -4.33
CA GLN A 223 4.31 16.37 -3.30
C GLN A 223 3.81 15.67 -2.06
N HIS A 224 4.58 14.72 -1.53
CA HIS A 224 4.34 14.17 -0.21
C HIS A 224 4.62 15.27 0.83
N VAL A 225 3.62 15.58 1.65
CA VAL A 225 3.71 16.69 2.61
C VAL A 225 4.02 16.15 4.00
N TRP A 226 3.17 15.25 4.48
CA TRP A 226 3.34 14.56 5.76
C TRP A 226 2.36 13.38 5.85
N GLY A 227 2.71 12.37 6.63
CA GLY A 227 1.84 11.22 6.85
C GLY A 227 1.35 10.58 5.56
N ALA A 228 0.04 10.43 5.39
CA ALA A 228 -0.57 9.95 4.15
C ALA A 228 -1.08 11.10 3.25
N THR A 229 -0.58 12.32 3.46
CA THR A 229 -1.06 13.54 2.81
C THR A 229 -0.15 14.00 1.67
N TRP A 230 -0.77 14.29 0.54
CA TRP A 230 -0.12 14.74 -0.69
C TRP A 230 -0.71 16.07 -1.16
N SER A 231 0.08 16.95 -1.74
CA SER A 231 -0.39 18.24 -2.24
C SER A 231 0.05 18.55 -3.67
N LEU A 232 -0.71 19.39 -4.34
CA LEU A 232 -0.40 19.91 -5.68
C LEU A 232 -0.55 21.42 -5.73
N THR A 233 0.51 22.08 -6.23
CA THR A 233 0.57 23.48 -6.58
C THR A 233 1.33 23.64 -7.91
N PRO A 234 1.29 24.78 -8.58
CA PRO A 234 0.31 25.87 -8.47
C PRO A 234 -0.99 25.55 -9.23
N GLY A 235 -2.07 26.29 -8.88
CA GLY A 235 -3.29 26.30 -9.64
C GLY A 235 -3.26 27.29 -10.82
N PRO A 236 -4.47 27.57 -11.42
CA PRO A 236 -5.76 27.07 -10.99
C PRO A 236 -5.99 25.60 -11.34
N LEU A 237 -6.53 24.86 -10.38
CA LEU A 237 -6.88 23.43 -10.52
C LEU A 237 -8.39 23.31 -10.78
N VAL A 238 -8.76 22.70 -11.89
CA VAL A 238 -10.14 22.55 -12.32
C VAL A 238 -10.50 21.08 -12.41
N GLY A 239 -11.43 20.64 -11.56
CA GLY A 239 -11.96 19.27 -11.58
C GLY A 239 -12.88 19.00 -12.78
N PRO A 240 -13.30 17.76 -12.98
CA PRO A 240 -12.99 16.60 -12.15
C PRO A 240 -11.52 16.20 -12.22
N PHE A 241 -11.04 15.53 -11.15
CA PHE A 241 -9.68 15.03 -11.10
C PHE A 241 -9.62 13.51 -11.07
N SER A 242 -8.74 12.97 -11.90
CA SER A 242 -8.28 11.59 -11.80
C SER A 242 -7.04 11.52 -10.92
N VAL A 243 -6.96 10.52 -10.06
CA VAL A 243 -5.80 10.30 -9.18
C VAL A 243 -5.13 8.98 -9.56
N ARG A 244 -3.81 9.00 -9.67
CA ARG A 244 -2.99 7.80 -9.86
C ARG A 244 -2.13 7.62 -8.64
N LEU A 245 -2.17 6.42 -8.06
CA LEU A 245 -1.39 5.99 -6.92
C LEU A 245 -0.39 4.93 -7.36
N THR A 246 0.84 5.03 -6.87
CA THR A 246 1.83 3.95 -6.99
C THR A 246 2.30 3.58 -5.59
N THR A 247 2.32 2.28 -5.29
CA THR A 247 2.75 1.78 -3.99
C THR A 247 4.21 2.12 -3.72
N LEU A 248 4.61 2.19 -2.45
CA LEU A 248 6.00 2.49 -2.07
C LEU A 248 6.98 1.45 -2.63
N SER A 249 6.57 0.20 -2.80
CA SER A 249 7.35 -0.82 -3.49
C SER A 249 7.58 -0.53 -4.98
N GLY A 250 6.80 0.41 -5.57
CA GLY A 250 6.79 0.73 -7.00
C GLY A 250 6.19 -0.36 -7.90
N LYS A 251 5.63 -1.42 -7.31
CA LYS A 251 5.21 -2.61 -8.06
C LYS A 251 3.77 -2.58 -8.53
N GLN A 252 2.93 -1.78 -7.87
CA GLN A 252 1.52 -1.64 -8.24
C GLN A 252 1.17 -0.18 -8.50
N THR A 253 0.40 0.06 -9.55
CA THR A 253 -0.14 1.37 -9.88
C THR A 253 -1.64 1.25 -10.14
N LEU A 254 -2.42 2.14 -9.54
CA LEU A 254 -3.86 2.21 -9.68
C LEU A 254 -4.26 3.61 -10.14
N THR A 255 -5.23 3.69 -11.05
CA THR A 255 -5.79 4.98 -11.50
C THR A 255 -7.27 5.04 -11.17
N ALA A 256 -7.65 5.98 -10.30
CA ALA A 256 -9.03 6.33 -10.00
C ALA A 256 -9.46 7.46 -10.93
N GLN A 257 -10.21 7.11 -11.99
CA GLN A 257 -10.63 8.06 -13.02
C GLN A 257 -11.72 8.98 -12.47
N ASP A 258 -11.55 10.32 -12.64
CA ASP A 258 -12.51 11.36 -12.27
C ASP A 258 -13.11 11.21 -10.86
N VAL A 259 -12.32 10.68 -9.94
CA VAL A 259 -12.76 10.33 -8.58
C VAL A 259 -13.13 11.57 -7.76
N ILE A 260 -12.47 12.69 -7.99
CA ILE A 260 -12.78 13.96 -7.31
C ILE A 260 -13.59 14.82 -8.30
N PRO A 261 -14.87 15.11 -8.02
CA PRO A 261 -15.77 15.75 -8.97
C PRO A 261 -15.43 17.22 -9.21
N LYS A 262 -16.02 17.84 -10.22
CA LYS A 262 -15.81 19.25 -10.55
C LYS A 262 -16.18 20.21 -9.40
N ASN A 263 -17.21 19.86 -8.66
CA ASN A 263 -17.73 20.63 -7.52
C ASN A 263 -17.20 20.13 -6.17
N TRP A 264 -15.95 19.66 -6.16
CA TRP A 264 -15.31 19.22 -4.92
C TRP A 264 -15.27 20.33 -3.87
N ALA A 265 -15.20 19.94 -2.59
CA ALA A 265 -15.13 20.85 -1.48
C ALA A 265 -14.07 20.39 -0.46
N PRO A 266 -13.45 21.35 0.27
CA PRO A 266 -12.65 21.02 1.45
C PRO A 266 -13.45 20.21 2.47
N LYS A 267 -12.78 19.35 3.23
CA LYS A 267 -13.36 18.41 4.21
C LYS A 267 -14.23 17.29 3.62
N ALA A 268 -14.47 17.28 2.29
CA ALA A 268 -15.20 16.20 1.66
C ALA A 268 -14.30 14.98 1.42
N THR A 269 -14.88 13.80 1.51
CA THR A 269 -14.22 12.54 1.17
C THR A 269 -14.87 11.94 -0.07
N TYR A 270 -14.03 11.57 -1.02
CA TYR A 270 -14.45 10.93 -2.28
C TYR A 270 -13.85 9.54 -2.34
N THR A 271 -14.66 8.55 -2.66
CA THR A 271 -14.22 7.16 -2.75
C THR A 271 -14.08 6.71 -4.19
N SER A 272 -12.99 6.04 -4.50
CA SER A 272 -12.88 5.29 -5.74
C SER A 272 -13.81 4.06 -5.66
N ARG A 273 -14.10 3.43 -6.79
CA ARG A 273 -14.74 2.09 -6.78
C ARG A 273 -13.69 0.99 -6.92
N LEU A 274 -12.44 1.32 -6.63
CA LEU A 274 -11.27 0.50 -6.87
C LEU A 274 -10.45 0.34 -5.59
N ASN A 275 -9.68 -0.74 -5.55
CA ASN A 275 -8.60 -0.92 -4.59
C ASN A 275 -7.48 -1.74 -5.24
N PHE A 276 -6.31 -1.78 -4.60
CA PHE A 276 -5.23 -2.67 -5.04
C PHE A 276 -5.62 -4.14 -4.81
N ALA A 277 -5.07 -5.04 -5.64
CA ALA A 277 -5.37 -6.47 -5.61
C ALA A 277 -4.41 -7.26 -4.68
#